data_d56cddffb824760d1279030468568c3c
#
_entry.id   d56cddffb824760d1279030468568c3c
#
_cell.length_a   1.000
_cell.length_b   1.000
_cell.length_c   1.000
_cell.angle_alpha   90.00
_cell.angle_beta   90.00
_cell.angle_gamma   90.00
#
_symmetry.space_group_name_H-M   'P 1'
#
loop_
_entity.id
_entity.type
_entity.pdbx_description
1 polymer ?
#
loop_
_entity_poly.entity_id
_entity_poly.type
_entity_poly.pdbx_seq_one_letter_code
_entity_poly.pdbx_strand_id
1 'polypeptide(L)'
;MAASQTTQAETEMRIARCARIIANGGRRSDCLQYAATNWGVSKRTVDNYLKEARAQLRADWDIERPQMIADLLSQCSTLHMEARRNGQLNIALGAINTAAKLADLCS
;
A
#
# COMPACT_ATOMS: atom_id res chain seq x y z
N MET A 1 -9.85 24.79 -26.72
CA MET A 1 -10.20 24.24 -26.66
C MET A 1 -10.28 23.55 -25.99
N ALA A 2 -10.61 23.79 -26.20
CA ALA A 2 -11.12 23.11 -25.38
C ALA A 2 -10.42 22.24 -24.73
N ALA A 3 -10.45 22.68 -23.84
CA ALA A 3 -9.95 21.84 -22.94
C ALA A 3 -10.25 20.48 -23.36
N SER A 4 -9.29 19.93 -23.83
CA SER A 4 -9.32 18.57 -24.16
C SER A 4 -9.97 17.80 -23.05
N GLN A 5 -11.07 17.23 -23.34
CA GLN A 5 -11.62 16.25 -22.45
C GLN A 5 -10.64 15.09 -22.37
N THR A 6 -10.17 14.84 -21.17
CA THR A 6 -9.35 13.69 -20.91
C THR A 6 -10.15 12.43 -21.18
N THR A 7 -9.61 11.52 -21.97
CA THR A 7 -10.27 10.24 -22.23
C THR A 7 -10.34 9.42 -20.94
N GLN A 8 -11.25 8.47 -20.90
CA GLN A 8 -11.34 7.57 -19.75
C GLN A 8 -10.05 6.78 -19.57
N ALA A 9 -9.43 6.34 -20.66
CA ALA A 9 -8.15 5.63 -20.58
C ALA A 9 -7.06 6.50 -19.97
N GLU A 10 -7.00 7.78 -20.33
CA GLU A 10 -6.04 8.72 -19.75
C GLU A 10 -6.31 8.95 -18.27
N THR A 11 -7.59 9.09 -17.90
CA THR A 11 -7.98 9.26 -16.50
C THR A 11 -7.57 8.05 -15.67
N GLU A 12 -7.84 6.85 -16.15
CA GLU A 12 -7.44 5.62 -15.47
C GLU A 12 -5.92 5.51 -15.31
N MET A 13 -5.17 5.89 -16.35
CA MET A 13 -3.72 5.90 -16.30
C MET A 13 -3.18 6.90 -15.27
N ARG A 14 -3.81 8.08 -15.18
CA ARG A 14 -3.42 9.12 -14.23
C ARG A 14 -3.72 8.69 -12.80
N ILE A 15 -4.88 8.07 -12.57
CA ILE A 15 -5.25 7.51 -11.28
C ILE A 15 -4.24 6.42 -10.87
N ALA A 16 -3.88 5.52 -11.80
CA ALA A 16 -2.90 4.48 -11.54
C ALA A 16 -1.53 5.06 -11.20
N ARG A 17 -1.14 6.15 -11.85
CA ARG A 17 0.12 6.83 -11.53
C ARG A 17 0.08 7.44 -10.14
N CYS A 18 -1.02 8.08 -9.76
CA CYS A 18 -1.19 8.61 -8.40
C CYS A 18 -1.13 7.49 -7.36
N ALA A 19 -1.79 6.37 -7.63
CA ALA A 19 -1.76 5.21 -6.75
C ALA A 19 -0.33 4.71 -6.55
N ARG A 20 0.45 4.67 -7.62
CA ARG A 20 1.85 4.22 -7.58
C ARG A 20 2.71 5.16 -6.74
N ILE A 21 2.53 6.47 -6.89
CA ILE A 21 3.28 7.47 -6.09
C ILE A 21 2.96 7.27 -4.61
N ILE A 22 1.69 7.13 -4.25
CA ILE A 22 1.27 6.92 -2.86
C ILE A 22 1.80 5.58 -2.33
N ALA A 23 1.70 4.51 -3.11
CA ALA A 23 2.17 3.18 -2.70
C ALA A 23 3.67 3.14 -2.44
N ASN A 24 4.44 4.00 -3.11
CA ASN A 24 5.88 4.12 -2.92
C ASN A 24 6.27 5.13 -1.83
N GLY A 25 5.32 5.58 -1.01
CA GLY A 25 5.59 6.48 0.10
C GLY A 25 5.46 7.96 -0.23
N GLY A 26 5.01 8.29 -1.43
CA GLY A 26 4.80 9.69 -1.84
C GLY A 26 3.61 10.30 -1.12
N ARG A 27 3.58 11.62 -1.12
CA ARG A 27 2.54 12.42 -0.49
C ARG A 27 1.63 13.08 -1.53
N ARG A 28 0.55 13.69 -1.05
CA ARG A 28 -0.33 14.48 -1.92
C ARG A 28 0.46 15.55 -2.69
N SER A 29 1.42 16.21 -2.04
CA SER A 29 2.25 17.22 -2.69
C SER A 29 3.05 16.65 -3.86
N ASP A 30 3.52 15.41 -3.77
CA ASP A 30 4.25 14.75 -4.85
C ASP A 30 3.33 14.50 -6.05
N CYS A 31 2.11 14.10 -5.80
CA CYS A 31 1.12 13.91 -6.85
C CYS A 31 0.74 15.24 -7.52
N LEU A 32 0.57 16.30 -6.72
CA LEU A 32 0.27 17.63 -7.25
C LEU A 32 1.40 18.13 -8.14
N GLN A 33 2.65 17.95 -7.71
CA GLN A 33 3.81 18.38 -8.48
C GLN A 33 3.94 17.58 -9.77
N TYR A 34 3.78 16.27 -9.71
CA TYR A 34 3.83 15.42 -10.89
C TYR A 34 2.74 15.83 -11.90
N ALA A 35 1.53 16.06 -11.41
CA ALA A 35 0.40 16.43 -12.25
C ALA A 35 0.60 17.80 -12.90
N ALA A 36 1.13 18.76 -12.16
CA ALA A 36 1.42 20.10 -12.69
C ALA A 36 2.46 20.02 -13.79
N THR A 37 3.48 19.19 -13.61
CA THR A 37 4.57 19.07 -14.58
C THR A 37 4.16 18.31 -15.83
N ASN A 38 3.37 17.24 -15.67
CA ASN A 38 3.12 16.30 -16.74
C ASN A 38 1.72 16.42 -17.38
N TRP A 39 0.72 16.88 -16.61
CA TRP A 39 -0.67 16.87 -17.09
C TRP A 39 -1.32 18.25 -17.15
N GLY A 40 -0.80 19.22 -16.43
CA GLY A 40 -1.35 20.57 -16.43
C GLY A 40 -2.78 20.66 -15.91
N VAL A 41 -3.18 19.81 -15.00
CA VAL A 41 -4.54 19.79 -14.44
C VAL A 41 -4.61 20.54 -13.12
N SER A 42 -5.82 20.92 -12.71
CA SER A 42 -6.05 21.64 -11.47
C SER A 42 -5.83 20.75 -10.24
N LYS A 43 -5.61 21.38 -9.09
CA LYS A 43 -5.47 20.66 -7.81
C LYS A 43 -6.72 19.83 -7.50
N ARG A 44 -7.90 20.39 -7.81
CA ARG A 44 -9.17 19.68 -7.60
C ARG A 44 -9.23 18.38 -8.40
N THR A 45 -8.76 18.42 -9.64
CA THR A 45 -8.71 17.24 -10.49
C THR A 45 -7.77 16.18 -9.89
N VAL A 46 -6.60 16.62 -9.40
CA VAL A 46 -5.66 15.71 -8.73
C VAL A 46 -6.27 15.11 -7.47
N ASP A 47 -6.98 15.89 -6.69
CA ASP A 47 -7.63 15.39 -5.48
C ASP A 47 -8.69 14.32 -5.82
N ASN A 48 -9.40 14.49 -6.95
CA ASN A 48 -10.32 13.47 -7.43
C ASN A 48 -9.59 12.19 -7.84
N TYR A 49 -8.45 12.32 -8.53
CA TYR A 49 -7.59 11.17 -8.86
C TYR A 49 -7.10 10.46 -7.60
N LEU A 50 -6.68 11.22 -6.59
CA LEU A 50 -6.18 10.66 -5.33
C LEU A 50 -7.28 9.92 -4.57
N LYS A 51 -8.50 10.43 -4.59
CA LYS A 51 -9.63 9.75 -3.97
C LYS A 51 -9.84 8.37 -4.58
N GLU A 52 -9.84 8.29 -5.91
CA GLU A 52 -9.97 7.02 -6.61
C GLU A 52 -8.75 6.11 -6.40
N ALA A 53 -7.55 6.69 -6.45
CA ALA A 53 -6.31 5.94 -6.21
C ALA A 53 -6.31 5.29 -4.83
N ARG A 54 -6.70 6.03 -3.80
CA ARG A 54 -6.76 5.50 -2.45
C ARG A 54 -7.82 4.42 -2.29
N ALA A 55 -8.95 4.57 -2.99
CA ALA A 55 -9.99 3.54 -3.00
C ALA A 55 -9.48 2.25 -3.62
N GLN A 56 -8.76 2.34 -4.74
CA GLN A 56 -8.15 1.18 -5.39
C GLN A 56 -7.12 0.50 -4.49
N LEU A 57 -6.26 1.28 -3.85
CA LEU A 57 -5.24 0.74 -2.93
C LEU A 57 -5.88 0.01 -1.75
N ARG A 58 -6.98 0.54 -1.21
CA ARG A 58 -7.70 -0.14 -0.13
C ARG A 58 -8.33 -1.45 -0.60
N ALA A 59 -8.93 -1.44 -1.79
CA ALA A 59 -9.52 -2.64 -2.35
C ALA A 59 -8.46 -3.73 -2.58
N ASP A 60 -7.31 -3.35 -3.13
CA ASP A 60 -6.20 -4.28 -3.35
C ASP A 60 -5.68 -4.81 -2.02
N TRP A 61 -5.55 -3.95 -1.00
CA TRP A 61 -5.13 -4.33 0.34
C TRP A 61 -6.08 -5.35 0.95
N ASP A 62 -7.39 -5.13 0.82
CA ASP A 62 -8.39 -6.04 1.36
C ASP A 62 -8.33 -7.43 0.71
N ILE A 63 -7.95 -7.49 -0.57
CA ILE A 63 -7.78 -8.75 -1.28
C ILE A 63 -6.49 -9.46 -0.85
N GLU A 64 -5.39 -8.74 -0.73
CA GLU A 64 -4.06 -9.30 -0.49
C GLU A 64 -3.75 -9.51 1.00
N ARG A 65 -4.45 -8.82 1.88
CA ARG A 65 -4.18 -8.82 3.32
C ARG A 65 -4.15 -10.22 3.94
N PRO A 66 -5.13 -11.11 3.68
CA PRO A 66 -5.08 -12.45 4.28
C PRO A 66 -3.82 -13.22 3.90
N GLN A 67 -3.40 -13.13 2.64
CA GLN A 67 -2.19 -13.82 2.17
C GLN A 67 -0.95 -13.22 2.81
N MET A 68 -0.88 -11.90 2.91
CA MET A 68 0.26 -11.23 3.54
C MET A 68 0.38 -11.59 5.01
N ILE A 69 -0.73 -11.66 5.73
CA ILE A 69 -0.73 -12.07 7.14
C ILE A 69 -0.25 -13.53 7.26
N ALA A 70 -0.71 -14.41 6.38
CA ALA A 70 -0.26 -15.81 6.38
C ALA A 70 1.25 -15.91 6.15
N ASP A 71 1.78 -15.12 5.21
CA ASP A 71 3.22 -15.11 4.91
C ASP A 71 4.03 -14.61 6.12
N LEU A 72 3.56 -13.54 6.78
CA LEU A 72 4.21 -13.01 7.96
C LEU A 72 4.17 -14.00 9.13
N LEU A 73 3.07 -14.72 9.31
CA LEU A 73 2.96 -15.77 10.33
C LEU A 73 3.98 -16.88 10.06
N SER A 74 4.14 -17.27 8.80
CA SER A 74 5.13 -18.28 8.41
C SER A 74 6.55 -17.80 8.74
N GLN A 75 6.86 -16.54 8.44
CA GLN A 75 8.16 -15.95 8.76
C GLN A 75 8.40 -15.88 10.28
N CYS A 76 7.39 -15.54 11.06
CA CYS A 76 7.47 -15.54 12.51
C CYS A 76 7.78 -16.94 13.05
N SER A 77 7.15 -17.97 12.47
CA SER A 77 7.38 -19.36 12.86
C SER A 77 8.84 -19.78 12.60
N THR A 78 9.35 -19.44 11.41
CA THR A 78 10.74 -19.75 11.05
C THR A 78 11.72 -19.05 11.98
N LEU A 79 11.50 -17.76 12.23
CA LEU A 79 12.35 -16.97 13.12
C LEU A 79 12.32 -17.53 14.54
N HIS A 80 11.13 -17.90 15.03
CA HIS A 80 10.98 -18.50 16.35
C HIS A 80 11.80 -19.78 16.48
N MET A 81 11.73 -20.66 15.49
CA MET A 81 12.46 -21.92 15.51
C MET A 81 13.98 -21.69 15.49
N GLU A 82 14.45 -20.77 14.66
CA GLU A 82 15.88 -20.44 14.59
C GLU A 82 16.37 -19.80 15.87
N ALA A 83 15.60 -18.88 16.45
CA ALA A 83 15.96 -18.21 17.70
C ALA A 83 16.07 -19.22 18.85
N ARG A 84 15.13 -20.17 18.93
CA ARG A 84 15.19 -21.23 19.94
C ARG A 84 16.45 -22.11 19.77
N ARG A 85 16.73 -22.47 18.52
CA ARG A 85 17.90 -23.29 18.20
C ARG A 85 19.19 -22.62 18.63
N ASN A 86 19.24 -21.29 18.51
CA ASN A 86 20.43 -20.50 18.88
C ASN A 86 20.40 -19.99 20.31
N GLY A 87 19.42 -20.40 21.11
CA GLY A 87 19.31 -19.99 22.51
C GLY A 87 18.87 -18.54 22.72
N GLN A 88 18.34 -17.89 21.68
CA GLN A 88 17.89 -16.51 21.75
C GLN A 88 16.42 -16.45 22.19
N LEU A 89 16.16 -16.77 23.45
CA LEU A 89 14.81 -16.97 23.96
C LEU A 89 13.95 -15.71 23.92
N ASN A 90 14.53 -14.53 24.14
CA ASN A 90 13.79 -13.27 24.08
C ASN A 90 13.36 -12.96 22.63
N ILE A 91 14.18 -13.30 21.66
CA ILE A 91 13.81 -13.14 20.24
C ILE A 91 12.70 -14.13 19.87
N ALA A 92 12.81 -15.38 20.35
CA ALA A 92 11.78 -16.39 20.14
C ALA A 92 10.44 -15.95 20.73
N LEU A 93 10.46 -15.39 21.94
CA LEU A 93 9.26 -14.86 22.59
C LEU A 93 8.68 -13.68 21.79
N GLY A 94 9.52 -12.78 21.30
CA GLY A 94 9.11 -11.67 20.45
C GLY A 94 8.40 -12.13 19.19
N ALA A 95 8.92 -13.19 18.56
CA ALA A 95 8.29 -13.76 17.35
C ALA A 95 6.91 -14.34 17.67
N ILE A 96 6.75 -15.04 18.81
CA ILE A 96 5.46 -15.56 19.25
C ILE A 96 4.47 -14.42 19.48
N ASN A 97 4.89 -13.36 20.16
CA ASN A 97 4.03 -12.22 20.46
C ASN A 97 3.58 -11.51 19.17
N THR A 98 4.48 -11.37 18.20
CA THR A 98 4.15 -10.80 16.91
C THR A 98 3.15 -11.68 16.17
N ALA A 99 3.36 -13.00 16.17
CA ALA A 99 2.43 -13.95 15.53
C ALA A 99 1.05 -13.87 16.16
N ALA A 100 0.95 -13.75 17.47
CA ALA A 100 -0.32 -13.62 18.15
C ALA A 100 -1.09 -12.36 17.72
N LYS A 101 -0.40 -11.23 17.58
CA LYS A 101 -1.00 -9.99 17.10
C LYS A 101 -1.46 -10.11 15.66
N LEU A 102 -0.66 -10.75 14.81
CA LEU A 102 -1.04 -10.98 13.41
C LEU A 102 -2.25 -11.88 13.30
N ALA A 103 -2.34 -12.91 14.13
CA ALA A 103 -3.47 -13.85 14.15
C ALA A 103 -4.76 -13.12 14.53
N ASP A 104 -4.72 -12.16 15.45
CA ASP A 104 -5.88 -11.36 15.82
C ASP A 104 -6.42 -10.55 14.62
N LEU A 105 -5.55 -10.13 13.72
CA LEU A 105 -5.94 -9.39 12.53
C LEU A 105 -6.68 -10.25 11.50
N CYS A 106 -6.59 -11.58 11.63
CA CYS A 106 -7.29 -12.53 10.75
C CYS A 106 -8.72 -12.82 11.17
N SER A 107 -9.10 -12.47 12.39
CA SER A 107 -10.43 -12.78 12.92
C SER A 107 -11.49 -11.76 12.59
#